data_6e422e158747df5df556e293161293f4
#
_entry.id   6e422e158747df5df556e293161293f4
#
_cell.length_a   1.000
_cell.length_b   1.000
_cell.length_c   1.000
_cell.angle_alpha   90.00
_cell.angle_beta   90.00
_cell.angle_gamma   90.00
#
_symmetry.space_group_name_H-M   'P 1'
#
loop_
_entity.id
_entity.type
_entity.pdbx_description
1 polymer ?
#
loop_
_entity_poly.entity_id
_entity_poly.type
_entity_poly.pdbx_seq_one_letter_code
_entity_poly.pdbx_strand_id
1 'polypeptide(L)'
;MKKVTLLFVYFILTSLQAQSDQTISGPKYNFVCADFAKGEVVIVNQKGEVTQSFRAQNPNDVWSLPNGDVLFAYRRGVKLYGKEGTLKFEWKSKEKRDEIHTCQPLSDGNILIAQNGKSRLIEVNREGQIIKEIPVKSKKDDLHMRFRMCRKLLNGNYLCMISCDNEIREIDSSGKTVRTISNIPDVNMSKPHAVMRLKNGNTLFSTGAGVMAVEVDKNDKVVWKLERKDLPQIKMGFMTGLNRLPNGNTVICFYQGSHHIIEVNSKNELLWKWRLPKQHTVVSVQILDQEGDSTKGTILK
;
A
#
# COMPACT_ATOMS: atom_id res chain seq x y z
N MET A 1 -66.61 -39.62 -28.18
CA MET A 1 -66.15 -38.75 -27.12
C MET A 1 -64.69 -39.04 -26.90
N LYS A 2 -63.81 -38.18 -27.47
CA LYS A 2 -62.34 -38.29 -27.29
C LYS A 2 -61.93 -37.42 -26.13
N LYS A 3 -61.35 -38.02 -25.07
CA LYS A 3 -60.77 -37.30 -23.92
C LYS A 3 -59.40 -36.73 -24.37
N VAL A 4 -59.24 -35.43 -24.30
CA VAL A 4 -57.97 -34.73 -24.46
C VAL A 4 -57.37 -34.63 -23.07
N THR A 5 -56.25 -35.27 -22.87
CA THR A 5 -55.46 -35.15 -21.61
C THR A 5 -54.47 -33.98 -21.80
N LEU A 6 -54.67 -32.92 -21.09
CA LEU A 6 -53.79 -31.77 -21.05
C LEU A 6 -52.60 -32.06 -20.10
N LEU A 7 -51.39 -32.16 -20.66
CA LEU A 7 -50.16 -32.35 -19.89
C LEU A 7 -49.64 -30.96 -19.49
N PHE A 8 -49.74 -30.58 -18.21
CA PHE A 8 -49.10 -29.39 -17.68
C PHE A 8 -47.63 -29.71 -17.42
N VAL A 9 -46.75 -29.15 -18.23
CA VAL A 9 -45.29 -29.14 -17.96
C VAL A 9 -45.01 -27.95 -17.09
N TYR A 10 -44.71 -28.21 -15.80
CA TYR A 10 -44.15 -27.19 -14.88
C TYR A 10 -42.68 -26.96 -15.22
N PHE A 11 -42.36 -25.83 -15.84
CA PHE A 11 -41.01 -25.32 -15.91
C PHE A 11 -40.68 -24.74 -14.51
N ILE A 12 -39.91 -25.47 -13.73
CA ILE A 12 -39.24 -24.91 -12.56
C ILE A 12 -38.06 -24.10 -13.07
N LEU A 13 -38.25 -22.81 -13.25
CA LEU A 13 -37.15 -21.84 -13.34
C LEU A 13 -36.48 -21.74 -11.98
N THR A 14 -35.43 -22.51 -11.74
CA THR A 14 -34.48 -22.22 -10.70
C THR A 14 -33.74 -20.96 -11.11
N SER A 15 -34.19 -19.80 -10.64
CA SER A 15 -33.40 -18.59 -10.66
C SER A 15 -32.19 -18.82 -9.74
N LEU A 16 -31.05 -19.18 -10.34
CA LEU A 16 -29.77 -18.92 -9.69
C LEU A 16 -29.68 -17.38 -9.55
N GLN A 17 -30.16 -16.86 -8.43
CA GLN A 17 -29.79 -15.54 -7.98
C GLN A 17 -28.30 -15.63 -7.62
N ALA A 18 -27.46 -15.29 -8.59
CA ALA A 18 -26.11 -14.87 -8.29
C ALA A 18 -26.27 -13.67 -7.36
N GLN A 19 -26.01 -13.90 -6.09
CA GLN A 19 -25.89 -12.84 -5.11
C GLN A 19 -24.70 -12.00 -5.57
N SER A 20 -24.94 -10.97 -6.37
CA SER A 20 -23.93 -9.97 -6.70
C SER A 20 -23.58 -9.32 -5.36
N ASP A 21 -22.39 -9.61 -4.84
CA ASP A 21 -21.84 -8.89 -3.70
C ASP A 21 -21.95 -7.40 -4.02
N GLN A 22 -22.90 -6.73 -3.37
CA GLN A 22 -23.14 -5.31 -3.66
C GLN A 22 -21.90 -4.54 -3.25
N THR A 23 -21.30 -3.83 -4.20
CA THR A 23 -20.19 -2.92 -3.93
C THR A 23 -20.57 -1.93 -2.85
N ILE A 24 -19.89 -1.95 -1.72
CA ILE A 24 -20.11 -0.98 -0.65
C ILE A 24 -19.52 0.36 -1.07
N SER A 25 -20.38 1.39 -1.11
CA SER A 25 -19.96 2.77 -1.33
C SER A 25 -20.19 3.54 -0.04
N GLY A 26 -19.09 3.97 0.62
CA GLY A 26 -19.17 4.65 1.90
C GLY A 26 -18.33 3.98 2.99
N PRO A 27 -18.62 4.24 4.29
CA PRO A 27 -17.87 3.67 5.40
C PRO A 27 -17.95 2.14 5.45
N LYS A 28 -16.82 1.50 5.71
CA LYS A 28 -16.73 0.04 5.87
C LYS A 28 -15.74 -0.35 6.96
N TYR A 29 -14.60 0.31 7.01
CA TYR A 29 -13.48 -0.04 7.88
C TYR A 29 -13.06 1.12 8.78
N ASN A 30 -12.47 0.79 9.93
CA ASN A 30 -11.53 1.69 10.56
C ASN A 30 -10.21 1.65 9.79
N PHE A 31 -9.64 2.79 9.46
CA PHE A 31 -8.35 2.84 8.75
C PHE A 31 -7.58 4.11 9.07
N VAL A 32 -6.28 4.05 8.87
CA VAL A 32 -5.40 5.21 8.87
C VAL A 32 -4.87 5.42 7.45
N CYS A 33 -4.82 6.67 7.01
CA CYS A 33 -4.27 6.99 5.68
C CYS A 33 -3.47 8.30 5.68
N ALA A 34 -2.56 8.41 4.71
CA ALA A 34 -1.76 9.59 4.46
C ALA A 34 -2.29 10.36 3.24
N ASP A 35 -2.67 11.63 3.43
CA ASP A 35 -3.02 12.56 2.37
C ASP A 35 -1.83 13.48 2.07
N PHE A 36 -1.14 13.18 0.97
CA PHE A 36 0.07 13.87 0.57
C PHE A 36 -0.15 15.36 0.28
N ALA A 37 -1.17 15.70 -0.49
CA ALA A 37 -1.40 17.08 -0.93
C ALA A 37 -2.01 17.94 0.18
N LYS A 38 -2.90 17.37 1.00
CA LYS A 38 -3.49 18.09 2.14
C LYS A 38 -2.51 18.25 3.29
N GLY A 39 -1.47 17.41 3.34
CA GLY A 39 -0.45 17.47 4.39
C GLY A 39 -0.96 16.99 5.74
N GLU A 40 -1.68 15.87 5.75
CA GLU A 40 -2.16 15.25 6.98
C GLU A 40 -2.22 13.73 6.91
N VAL A 41 -2.11 13.11 8.07
CA VAL A 41 -2.44 11.71 8.31
C VAL A 41 -3.71 11.68 9.12
N VAL A 42 -4.72 10.90 8.71
CA VAL A 42 -6.01 10.81 9.39
C VAL A 42 -6.35 9.38 9.77
N ILE A 43 -7.00 9.22 10.92
CA ILE A 43 -7.68 7.99 11.32
C ILE A 43 -9.17 8.19 11.08
N VAL A 44 -9.77 7.25 10.36
CA VAL A 44 -11.19 7.26 10.00
C VAL A 44 -11.86 6.05 10.63
N ASN A 45 -12.99 6.23 11.28
CA ASN A 45 -13.75 5.14 11.88
C ASN A 45 -14.74 4.51 10.88
N GLN A 46 -15.38 3.41 11.27
CA GLN A 46 -16.38 2.69 10.47
C GLN A 46 -17.63 3.53 10.11
N LYS A 47 -17.83 4.69 10.74
CA LYS A 47 -18.90 5.65 10.39
C LYS A 47 -18.43 6.66 9.34
N GLY A 48 -17.15 6.64 8.97
CA GLY A 48 -16.54 7.60 8.04
C GLY A 48 -16.14 8.93 8.68
N GLU A 49 -16.10 8.99 10.01
CA GLU A 49 -15.69 10.17 10.77
C GLU A 49 -14.19 10.16 10.96
N VAL A 50 -13.54 11.30 10.76
CA VAL A 50 -12.14 11.50 11.12
C VAL A 50 -12.05 11.66 12.63
N THR A 51 -11.48 10.66 13.30
CA THR A 51 -11.32 10.64 14.77
C THR A 51 -10.03 11.27 15.24
N GLN A 52 -8.98 11.23 14.41
CA GLN A 52 -7.71 11.91 14.67
C GLN A 52 -7.10 12.42 13.37
N SER A 53 -6.33 13.51 13.47
CA SER A 53 -5.57 14.08 12.36
C SER A 53 -4.22 14.57 12.85
N PHE A 54 -3.16 14.28 12.09
CA PHE A 54 -1.79 14.68 12.36
C PHE A 54 -1.25 15.48 11.18
N ARG A 55 -0.90 16.73 11.38
CA ARG A 55 -0.34 17.58 10.33
C ARG A 55 1.12 17.23 10.06
N ALA A 56 1.45 17.06 8.78
CA ALA A 56 2.81 16.81 8.32
C ALA A 56 2.98 17.23 6.86
N GLN A 57 4.12 17.80 6.48
CA GLN A 57 4.37 18.18 5.10
C GLN A 57 4.55 16.93 4.22
N ASN A 58 3.68 16.75 3.23
CA ASN A 58 3.72 15.66 2.26
C ASN A 58 3.87 14.28 2.93
N PRO A 59 2.97 13.87 3.84
CA PRO A 59 3.05 12.55 4.46
C PRO A 59 2.89 11.47 3.39
N ASN A 60 3.59 10.36 3.56
CA ASN A 60 3.64 9.31 2.56
C ASN A 60 3.25 7.95 3.15
N ASP A 61 4.19 7.22 3.73
CA ASP A 61 3.93 5.90 4.30
C ASP A 61 3.40 6.04 5.73
N VAL A 62 2.36 5.29 6.09
CA VAL A 62 1.73 5.36 7.42
C VAL A 62 1.50 3.97 7.99
N TRP A 63 1.71 3.82 9.29
CA TRP A 63 1.53 2.58 10.05
C TRP A 63 0.78 2.85 11.35
N SER A 64 -0.20 2.03 11.66
CA SER A 64 -0.71 1.88 13.02
C SER A 64 0.02 0.73 13.71
N LEU A 65 0.53 0.98 14.90
CA LEU A 65 1.21 -0.02 15.72
C LEU A 65 0.17 -0.78 16.58
N PRO A 66 0.52 -1.96 17.13
CA PRO A 66 -0.41 -2.75 17.94
C PRO A 66 -0.97 -2.02 19.18
N ASN A 67 -0.23 -1.07 19.73
CA ASN A 67 -0.65 -0.25 20.87
C ASN A 67 -1.50 0.97 20.48
N GLY A 68 -1.82 1.13 19.17
CA GLY A 68 -2.58 2.25 18.63
C GLY A 68 -1.76 3.49 18.30
N ASP A 69 -0.45 3.47 18.52
CA ASP A 69 0.42 4.56 18.08
C ASP A 69 0.48 4.63 16.54
N VAL A 70 0.74 5.82 15.99
CA VAL A 70 0.79 6.05 14.54
C VAL A 70 2.16 6.52 14.13
N LEU A 71 2.86 5.69 13.32
CA LEU A 71 4.14 6.03 12.69
C LEU A 71 3.89 6.44 11.25
N PHE A 72 4.50 7.53 10.80
CA PHE A 72 4.44 7.90 9.38
C PHE A 72 5.69 8.63 8.90
N ALA A 73 5.97 8.45 7.61
CA ALA A 73 6.96 9.23 6.90
C ALA A 73 6.35 10.56 6.45
N TYR A 74 7.10 11.63 6.57
CA TYR A 74 6.78 12.92 5.98
C TYR A 74 8.00 13.45 5.22
N ARG A 75 7.84 14.53 4.46
CA ARG A 75 8.86 15.01 3.52
C ARG A 75 10.30 14.97 4.04
N ARG A 76 10.54 15.29 5.32
CA ARG A 76 11.89 15.43 5.88
C ARG A 76 12.27 14.37 6.91
N GLY A 77 11.38 13.44 7.23
CA GLY A 77 11.64 12.48 8.27
C GLY A 77 10.49 11.56 8.59
N VAL A 78 10.45 11.08 9.82
CA VAL A 78 9.39 10.23 10.35
C VAL A 78 8.92 10.77 11.71
N LYS A 79 7.64 10.58 11.99
CA LYS A 79 7.01 10.92 13.27
C LYS A 79 6.27 9.73 13.83
N LEU A 80 6.33 9.57 15.14
CA LEU A 80 5.50 8.63 15.89
C LEU A 80 4.64 9.41 16.86
N TYR A 81 3.34 9.29 16.72
CA TYR A 81 2.37 9.84 17.66
C TYR A 81 1.76 8.73 18.50
N GLY A 82 1.53 9.00 19.78
CA GLY A 82 0.75 8.16 20.66
C GLY A 82 -0.73 8.15 20.23
N LYS A 83 -1.45 7.09 20.61
CA LYS A 83 -2.89 6.99 20.38
C LYS A 83 -3.69 8.16 20.96
N GLU A 84 -3.15 8.84 21.97
CA GLU A 84 -3.70 10.05 22.59
C GLU A 84 -3.37 11.35 21.82
N GLY A 85 -2.61 11.26 20.71
CA GLY A 85 -2.26 12.40 19.86
C GLY A 85 -0.98 13.15 20.26
N THR A 86 -0.21 12.67 21.25
CA THR A 86 1.07 13.26 21.65
C THR A 86 2.21 12.79 20.76
N LEU A 87 3.13 13.69 20.40
CA LEU A 87 4.35 13.35 19.66
C LEU A 87 5.32 12.61 20.58
N LYS A 88 5.56 11.30 20.29
CA LYS A 88 6.47 10.45 21.06
C LYS A 88 7.89 10.41 20.51
N PHE A 89 8.02 10.56 19.18
CA PHE A 89 9.32 10.50 18.52
C PHE A 89 9.28 11.24 17.19
N GLU A 90 10.38 11.90 16.87
CA GLU A 90 10.63 12.46 15.54
C GLU A 90 12.10 12.24 15.17
N TRP A 91 12.32 11.65 13.98
CA TRP A 91 13.61 11.68 13.32
C TRP A 91 13.51 12.57 12.09
N LYS A 92 14.45 13.49 11.93
CA LYS A 92 14.47 14.45 10.82
C LYS A 92 15.84 14.43 10.16
N SER A 93 15.85 14.31 8.83
CA SER A 93 17.08 14.38 8.06
C SER A 93 17.76 15.75 8.22
N LYS A 94 19.06 15.73 8.44
CA LYS A 94 19.92 16.93 8.47
C LYS A 94 20.21 17.46 7.05
N GLU A 95 19.98 16.67 6.02
CA GLU A 95 20.24 17.03 4.62
C GLU A 95 19.15 17.97 4.09
N LYS A 96 19.50 19.14 3.58
CA LYS A 96 18.54 20.15 3.12
C LYS A 96 17.64 19.67 1.96
N ARG A 97 18.17 18.83 1.07
CA ARG A 97 17.47 18.32 -0.11
C ARG A 97 16.93 16.91 0.04
N ASP A 98 16.90 16.36 1.26
CA ASP A 98 16.42 15.02 1.45
C ASP A 98 14.89 14.91 1.36
N GLU A 99 14.42 13.78 0.86
CA GLU A 99 13.01 13.40 0.86
C GLU A 99 12.86 11.99 1.43
N ILE A 100 11.89 11.85 2.34
CA ILE A 100 11.56 10.60 3.01
C ILE A 100 10.16 10.19 2.59
N HIS A 101 10.04 9.08 1.87
CA HIS A 101 8.76 8.60 1.36
C HIS A 101 8.29 7.32 2.01
N THR A 102 9.15 6.63 2.75
CA THR A 102 8.83 5.35 3.37
C THR A 102 9.41 5.23 4.76
N CYS A 103 8.67 4.59 5.62
CA CYS A 103 9.13 4.10 6.91
C CYS A 103 8.50 2.73 7.19
N GLN A 104 9.11 1.96 8.09
CA GLN A 104 8.54 0.72 8.60
C GLN A 104 8.92 0.53 10.06
N PRO A 105 7.96 0.24 10.96
CA PRO A 105 8.29 -0.19 12.31
C PRO A 105 8.89 -1.59 12.26
N LEU A 106 9.98 -1.81 13.00
CA LEU A 106 10.67 -3.10 13.07
C LEU A 106 10.38 -3.79 14.41
N SER A 107 10.55 -5.12 14.45
CA SER A 107 10.24 -5.95 15.63
C SER A 107 11.17 -5.69 16.82
N ASP A 108 12.36 -5.16 16.56
CA ASP A 108 13.34 -4.74 17.58
C ASP A 108 13.08 -3.32 18.13
N GLY A 109 11.97 -2.69 17.72
CA GLY A 109 11.60 -1.34 18.12
C GLY A 109 12.21 -0.23 17.26
N ASN A 110 13.13 -0.55 16.36
CA ASN A 110 13.75 0.40 15.45
C ASN A 110 12.80 0.77 14.29
N ILE A 111 13.20 1.75 13.49
CA ILE A 111 12.45 2.22 12.34
C ILE A 111 13.34 2.16 11.10
N LEU A 112 12.89 1.44 10.06
CA LEU A 112 13.48 1.51 8.73
C LEU A 112 13.04 2.82 8.05
N ILE A 113 13.98 3.51 7.43
CA ILE A 113 13.75 4.76 6.66
C ILE A 113 14.55 4.69 5.36
N ALA A 114 13.94 5.05 4.23
CA ALA A 114 14.68 5.25 2.99
C ALA A 114 15.00 6.74 2.81
N GLN A 115 16.29 7.05 2.74
CA GLN A 115 16.84 8.40 2.66
C GLN A 115 17.23 8.71 1.21
N ASN A 116 16.34 9.38 0.48
CA ASN A 116 16.49 9.63 -0.96
C ASN A 116 17.73 10.49 -1.27
N GLY A 117 17.98 11.52 -0.48
CA GLY A 117 19.09 12.44 -0.68
C GLY A 117 20.47 11.79 -0.55
N LYS A 118 20.58 10.77 0.29
CA LYS A 118 21.84 10.02 0.49
C LYS A 118 21.87 8.66 -0.21
N SER A 119 20.83 8.32 -0.95
CA SER A 119 20.75 7.05 -1.69
C SER A 119 21.04 5.83 -0.81
N ARG A 120 20.35 5.74 0.34
CA ARG A 120 20.54 4.68 1.34
C ARG A 120 19.26 4.34 2.09
N LEU A 121 19.22 3.15 2.65
CA LEU A 121 18.31 2.82 3.74
C LEU A 121 19.05 2.99 5.07
N ILE A 122 18.32 3.36 6.10
CA ILE A 122 18.83 3.43 7.47
C ILE A 122 17.86 2.77 8.44
N GLU A 123 18.40 2.15 9.48
CA GLU A 123 17.62 1.76 10.65
C GLU A 123 17.97 2.72 11.80
N VAL A 124 16.94 3.25 12.44
CA VAL A 124 17.09 4.28 13.48
C VAL A 124 16.45 3.78 14.77
N ASN A 125 17.14 3.91 15.88
CA ASN A 125 16.58 3.58 17.20
C ASN A 125 15.68 4.71 17.74
N ARG A 126 15.08 4.50 18.91
CA ARG A 126 14.16 5.48 19.52
C ARG A 126 14.84 6.72 20.10
N GLU A 127 16.16 6.70 20.24
CA GLU A 127 17.01 7.84 20.61
C GLU A 127 17.40 8.68 19.38
N GLY A 128 16.97 8.26 18.15
CA GLY A 128 17.25 8.97 16.91
C GLY A 128 18.62 8.67 16.31
N GLN A 129 19.33 7.67 16.84
CA GLN A 129 20.63 7.26 16.34
C GLN A 129 20.47 6.32 15.15
N ILE A 130 21.28 6.52 14.11
CA ILE A 130 21.37 5.58 12.99
C ILE A 130 22.23 4.41 13.45
N ILE A 131 21.62 3.23 13.55
CA ILE A 131 22.28 1.98 13.99
C ILE A 131 22.69 1.10 12.82
N LYS A 132 22.12 1.33 11.64
CA LYS A 132 22.48 0.61 10.42
C LYS A 132 22.30 1.49 9.20
N GLU A 133 23.23 1.36 8.25
CA GLU A 133 23.19 2.02 6.95
C GLU A 133 23.38 0.99 5.85
N ILE A 134 22.53 1.06 4.82
CA ILE A 134 22.57 0.16 3.66
C ILE A 134 22.60 1.04 2.42
N PRO A 135 23.72 1.12 1.69
CA PRO A 135 23.83 1.89 0.47
C PRO A 135 22.96 1.27 -0.63
N VAL A 136 22.21 2.08 -1.35
CA VAL A 136 21.36 1.62 -2.45
C VAL A 136 21.51 2.56 -3.63
N LYS A 137 22.25 2.16 -4.63
CA LYS A 137 22.47 2.97 -5.83
C LYS A 137 21.29 2.86 -6.80
N SER A 138 20.80 3.99 -7.30
CA SER A 138 19.91 4.05 -8.47
C SER A 138 20.71 4.29 -9.75
N LYS A 139 20.19 3.86 -10.89
CA LYS A 139 20.78 4.10 -12.22
C LYS A 139 20.59 5.56 -12.63
N LYS A 140 19.42 6.12 -12.25
CA LYS A 140 19.05 7.51 -12.55
C LYS A 140 19.20 8.37 -11.29
N ASP A 141 19.67 9.60 -11.46
CA ASP A 141 19.77 10.58 -10.39
C ASP A 141 18.50 11.45 -10.34
N ASP A 142 17.41 10.83 -9.89
CA ASP A 142 16.14 11.51 -9.61
C ASP A 142 15.85 11.39 -8.11
N LEU A 143 16.18 12.44 -7.37
CA LEU A 143 16.00 12.45 -5.91
C LEU A 143 14.55 12.18 -5.52
N HIS A 144 13.57 12.80 -6.17
CA HIS A 144 12.17 12.67 -5.82
C HIS A 144 11.64 11.25 -6.08
N MET A 145 12.09 10.62 -7.16
CA MET A 145 11.62 9.30 -7.59
C MET A 145 12.56 8.16 -7.18
N ARG A 146 13.65 8.41 -6.46
CA ARG A 146 14.64 7.36 -6.14
C ARG A 146 14.00 6.21 -5.39
N PHE A 147 13.52 6.44 -4.17
CA PHE A 147 12.80 5.43 -3.40
C PHE A 147 11.34 5.82 -3.24
N ARG A 148 10.48 4.81 -3.37
CA ARG A 148 9.12 4.85 -2.88
C ARG A 148 9.00 3.89 -1.70
N MET A 149 8.11 2.92 -1.67
CA MET A 149 8.03 2.00 -0.53
C MET A 149 9.22 1.05 -0.48
N CYS A 150 9.84 0.92 0.70
CA CYS A 150 10.86 -0.07 1.02
C CYS A 150 10.42 -0.85 2.26
N ARG A 151 10.73 -2.15 2.29
CA ARG A 151 10.33 -3.06 3.37
C ARG A 151 11.48 -3.97 3.76
N LYS A 152 11.76 -4.09 5.06
CA LYS A 152 12.64 -5.14 5.59
C LYS A 152 11.87 -6.46 5.59
N LEU A 153 12.45 -7.47 5.00
CA LEU A 153 11.88 -8.81 4.92
C LEU A 153 12.27 -9.65 6.14
N LEU A 154 11.52 -10.74 6.38
CA LEU A 154 11.80 -11.66 7.48
C LEU A 154 13.15 -12.35 7.39
N ASN A 155 13.71 -12.51 6.17
CA ASN A 155 15.05 -13.03 5.95
C ASN A 155 16.18 -12.01 6.19
N GLY A 156 15.84 -10.78 6.61
CA GLY A 156 16.78 -9.70 6.86
C GLY A 156 17.16 -8.85 5.65
N ASN A 157 16.75 -9.23 4.44
CA ASN A 157 16.90 -8.42 3.23
C ASN A 157 15.91 -7.25 3.19
N TYR A 158 16.11 -6.35 2.23
CA TYR A 158 15.27 -5.18 2.01
C TYR A 158 14.67 -5.24 0.62
N LEU A 159 13.36 -5.19 0.53
CA LEU A 159 12.61 -5.08 -0.73
C LEU A 159 12.34 -3.61 -1.01
N CYS A 160 12.91 -3.09 -2.09
CA CYS A 160 12.91 -1.66 -2.39
C CYS A 160 12.28 -1.37 -3.75
N MET A 161 11.35 -0.43 -3.77
CA MET A 161 10.85 0.17 -5.00
C MET A 161 11.80 1.29 -5.42
N ILE A 162 12.65 1.03 -6.44
CA ILE A 162 13.52 2.03 -7.06
C ILE A 162 12.76 2.68 -8.23
N SER A 163 11.93 3.63 -7.88
CA SER A 163 10.91 4.14 -8.79
C SER A 163 11.49 4.89 -10.00
N CYS A 164 12.61 5.60 -9.84
CA CYS A 164 13.30 6.26 -10.96
C CYS A 164 13.86 5.28 -12.00
N ASP A 165 14.19 4.06 -11.58
CA ASP A 165 14.71 3.00 -12.45
C ASP A 165 13.59 2.10 -13.01
N ASN A 166 12.36 2.24 -12.49
CA ASN A 166 11.24 1.32 -12.72
C ASN A 166 11.58 -0.13 -12.33
N GLU A 167 12.23 -0.30 -11.19
CA GLU A 167 12.69 -1.61 -10.70
C GLU A 167 12.26 -1.83 -9.25
N ILE A 168 12.02 -3.10 -8.94
CA ILE A 168 11.94 -3.60 -7.57
C ILE A 168 13.22 -4.38 -7.32
N ARG A 169 13.96 -4.04 -6.26
CA ARG A 169 15.18 -4.76 -5.88
C ARG A 169 15.04 -5.36 -4.50
N GLU A 170 15.44 -6.62 -4.37
CA GLU A 170 15.75 -7.22 -3.09
C GLU A 170 17.26 -7.03 -2.84
N ILE A 171 17.59 -6.47 -1.68
CA ILE A 171 18.94 -6.00 -1.34
C ILE A 171 19.31 -6.63 -0.01
N ASP A 172 20.50 -7.21 0.09
CA ASP A 172 21.00 -7.75 1.36
C ASP A 172 21.49 -6.64 2.33
N SER A 173 21.90 -7.04 3.50
CA SER A 173 22.35 -6.12 4.53
C SER A 173 23.66 -5.38 4.22
N SER A 174 24.38 -5.77 3.18
CA SER A 174 25.59 -5.10 2.69
C SER A 174 25.28 -4.05 1.63
N GLY A 175 24.05 -4.01 1.12
CA GLY A 175 23.63 -3.16 -0.01
C GLY A 175 23.80 -3.84 -1.38
N LYS A 176 24.13 -5.13 -1.42
CA LYS A 176 24.20 -5.89 -2.66
C LYS A 176 22.81 -6.27 -3.12
N THR A 177 22.48 -5.99 -4.38
CA THR A 177 21.24 -6.47 -4.99
C THR A 177 21.31 -7.97 -5.23
N VAL A 178 20.39 -8.72 -4.62
CA VAL A 178 20.29 -10.18 -4.75
C VAL A 178 19.22 -10.60 -5.75
N ARG A 179 18.23 -9.73 -6.01
CA ARG A 179 17.21 -9.94 -7.03
C ARG A 179 16.72 -8.60 -7.58
N THR A 180 16.40 -8.57 -8.87
CA THR A 180 15.73 -7.43 -9.52
C THR A 180 14.50 -7.93 -10.26
N ILE A 181 13.36 -7.27 -10.08
CA ILE A 181 12.12 -7.47 -10.82
C ILE A 181 11.93 -6.24 -11.70
N SER A 182 11.94 -6.43 -13.01
CA SER A 182 11.76 -5.38 -14.01
C SER A 182 11.38 -5.99 -15.35
N ASN A 183 10.94 -5.16 -16.30
CA ASN A 183 10.64 -5.58 -17.68
C ASN A 183 9.68 -6.79 -17.76
N ILE A 184 8.66 -6.80 -16.91
CA ILE A 184 7.65 -7.86 -16.89
C ILE A 184 6.77 -7.70 -18.13
N PRO A 185 6.57 -8.77 -18.95
CA PRO A 185 5.68 -8.69 -20.10
C PRO A 185 4.28 -8.19 -19.73
N ASP A 186 3.72 -7.30 -20.56
CA ASP A 186 2.39 -6.72 -20.40
C ASP A 186 2.18 -5.93 -19.08
N VAL A 187 3.24 -5.53 -18.42
CA VAL A 187 3.21 -4.68 -17.22
C VAL A 187 3.90 -3.35 -17.49
N ASN A 188 3.13 -2.28 -17.45
CA ASN A 188 3.67 -0.92 -17.56
C ASN A 188 4.23 -0.45 -16.22
N MET A 189 5.50 -0.70 -15.96
CA MET A 189 6.20 -0.20 -14.76
C MET A 189 6.64 1.25 -14.94
N SER A 190 5.68 2.18 -14.89
CA SER A 190 5.98 3.61 -14.99
C SER A 190 5.82 4.30 -13.63
N LYS A 191 6.92 4.74 -13.05
CA LYS A 191 6.96 5.37 -11.71
C LYS A 191 6.30 4.50 -10.63
N PRO A 192 6.68 3.21 -10.48
CA PRO A 192 6.06 2.30 -9.53
C PRO A 192 6.18 2.84 -8.09
N HIS A 193 5.23 2.48 -7.22
CA HIS A 193 5.10 3.15 -5.93
C HIS A 193 5.17 2.19 -4.73
N ALA A 194 4.21 1.27 -4.58
CA ALA A 194 4.16 0.35 -3.45
C ALA A 194 4.73 -1.02 -3.81
N VAL A 195 5.34 -1.69 -2.85
CA VAL A 195 5.81 -3.07 -2.97
C VAL A 195 5.74 -3.80 -1.64
N MET A 196 5.33 -5.06 -1.67
CA MET A 196 5.35 -5.95 -0.51
C MET A 196 5.62 -7.39 -0.92
N ARG A 197 6.23 -8.15 0.00
CA ARG A 197 6.36 -9.60 -0.11
C ARG A 197 5.17 -10.25 0.58
N LEU A 198 4.45 -11.11 -0.13
CA LEU A 198 3.31 -11.85 0.40
C LEU A 198 3.77 -13.11 1.15
N LYS A 199 2.89 -13.67 1.99
CA LYS A 199 3.19 -14.89 2.78
C LYS A 199 3.52 -16.11 1.92
N ASN A 200 2.98 -16.20 0.69
CA ASN A 200 3.27 -17.26 -0.28
C ASN A 200 4.59 -17.06 -1.04
N GLY A 201 5.35 -16.01 -0.72
CA GLY A 201 6.61 -15.66 -1.39
C GLY A 201 6.46 -14.81 -2.65
N ASN A 202 5.25 -14.57 -3.13
CA ASN A 202 5.00 -13.67 -4.26
C ASN A 202 5.29 -12.21 -3.90
N THR A 203 5.50 -11.39 -4.92
CA THR A 203 5.67 -9.93 -4.77
C THR A 203 4.46 -9.21 -5.34
N LEU A 204 3.78 -8.43 -4.52
CA LEU A 204 2.69 -7.55 -4.92
C LEU A 204 3.20 -6.10 -4.99
N PHE A 205 2.86 -5.40 -6.06
CA PHE A 205 3.30 -4.01 -6.25
C PHE A 205 2.30 -3.18 -7.07
N SER A 206 2.40 -1.85 -6.95
CA SER A 206 1.67 -0.90 -7.78
C SER A 206 2.62 -0.22 -8.77
N THR A 207 2.15 -0.03 -10.01
CA THR A 207 2.97 0.53 -11.08
C THR A 207 2.87 2.07 -11.21
N GLY A 208 2.27 2.74 -10.24
CA GLY A 208 2.19 4.20 -10.21
C GLY A 208 1.45 4.79 -11.41
N ALA A 209 2.18 5.44 -12.31
CA ALA A 209 1.63 6.01 -13.54
C ALA A 209 1.18 4.95 -14.57
N GLY A 210 1.70 3.73 -14.47
CA GLY A 210 1.23 2.59 -15.26
C GLY A 210 -0.18 2.14 -14.91
N VAL A 211 -0.65 2.50 -13.71
CA VAL A 211 -2.01 2.27 -13.18
C VAL A 211 -2.39 0.78 -13.20
N MET A 212 -1.51 -0.04 -12.65
CA MET A 212 -1.72 -1.46 -12.43
C MET A 212 -1.34 -1.85 -11.01
N ALA A 213 -2.07 -2.79 -10.41
CA ALA A 213 -1.60 -3.58 -9.27
C ALA A 213 -1.25 -4.98 -9.79
N VAL A 214 -0.07 -5.47 -9.46
CA VAL A 214 0.48 -6.70 -10.05
C VAL A 214 1.07 -7.58 -8.97
N GLU A 215 0.74 -8.87 -9.01
CA GLU A 215 1.36 -9.92 -8.21
C GLU A 215 2.18 -10.83 -9.12
N VAL A 216 3.45 -11.01 -8.81
CA VAL A 216 4.34 -11.95 -9.51
C VAL A 216 4.84 -13.03 -8.58
N ASP A 217 5.09 -14.22 -9.13
CA ASP A 217 5.70 -15.32 -8.40
C ASP A 217 7.23 -15.17 -8.27
N LYS A 218 7.89 -16.19 -7.73
CA LYS A 218 9.35 -16.21 -7.57
C LYS A 218 10.14 -16.15 -8.88
N ASN A 219 9.50 -16.48 -10.01
CA ASN A 219 10.09 -16.48 -11.36
C ASN A 219 9.68 -15.24 -12.16
N ASP A 220 9.13 -14.20 -11.52
CA ASP A 220 8.62 -12.97 -12.11
C ASP A 220 7.44 -13.18 -13.08
N LYS A 221 6.77 -14.35 -13.02
CA LYS A 221 5.55 -14.60 -13.78
C LYS A 221 4.37 -13.91 -13.10
N VAL A 222 3.58 -13.16 -13.88
CA VAL A 222 2.34 -12.53 -13.39
C VAL A 222 1.33 -13.62 -13.03
N VAL A 223 0.89 -13.64 -11.78
CA VAL A 223 -0.13 -14.57 -11.27
C VAL A 223 -1.45 -13.86 -10.98
N TRP A 224 -1.43 -12.55 -10.81
CA TRP A 224 -2.60 -11.69 -10.70
C TRP A 224 -2.26 -10.27 -11.14
N LYS A 225 -3.21 -9.59 -11.78
CA LYS A 225 -3.13 -8.16 -12.05
C LYS A 225 -4.51 -7.52 -12.06
N LEU A 226 -4.55 -6.23 -11.68
CA LEU A 226 -5.68 -5.34 -11.85
C LEU A 226 -5.24 -4.17 -12.72
N GLU A 227 -6.02 -3.85 -13.74
CA GLU A 227 -5.79 -2.73 -14.66
C GLU A 227 -7.09 -1.96 -14.95
N ARG A 228 -7.00 -0.79 -15.59
CA ARG A 228 -8.16 0.10 -15.80
C ARG A 228 -9.37 -0.57 -16.46
N LYS A 229 -9.14 -1.49 -17.42
CA LYS A 229 -10.22 -2.18 -18.14
C LYS A 229 -11.05 -3.10 -17.25
N ASP A 230 -10.48 -3.59 -16.15
CA ASP A 230 -11.14 -4.52 -15.23
C ASP A 230 -12.23 -3.81 -14.39
N LEU A 231 -12.10 -2.50 -14.18
CA LEU A 231 -13.04 -1.68 -13.41
C LEU A 231 -13.39 -0.39 -14.17
N PRO A 232 -14.11 -0.47 -15.28
CA PRO A 232 -14.41 0.70 -16.13
C PRO A 232 -15.24 1.78 -15.41
N GLN A 233 -15.97 1.42 -14.35
CA GLN A 233 -16.73 2.32 -13.49
C GLN A 233 -15.86 3.14 -12.53
N ILE A 234 -14.55 2.83 -12.40
CA ILE A 234 -13.60 3.54 -11.54
C ILE A 234 -12.61 4.31 -12.39
N LYS A 235 -12.65 5.63 -12.33
CA LYS A 235 -11.58 6.44 -12.93
C LYS A 235 -10.33 6.32 -12.05
N MET A 236 -9.47 5.36 -12.38
CA MET A 236 -8.20 5.14 -11.68
C MET A 236 -7.19 6.21 -12.06
N GLY A 237 -6.63 6.87 -11.05
CA GLY A 237 -5.51 7.78 -11.18
C GLY A 237 -4.16 7.08 -10.97
N PHE A 238 -3.14 7.84 -10.58
CA PHE A 238 -1.83 7.30 -10.20
C PHE A 238 -1.99 6.33 -9.02
N MET A 239 -1.62 5.06 -9.21
CA MET A 239 -1.80 4.02 -8.20
C MET A 239 -0.66 4.07 -7.20
N THR A 240 -0.99 4.20 -5.92
CA THR A 240 -0.03 4.43 -4.85
C THR A 240 0.03 3.24 -3.88
N GLY A 241 -0.47 3.41 -2.67
CA GLY A 241 -0.40 2.41 -1.60
C GLY A 241 -1.26 1.18 -1.87
N LEU A 242 -0.83 0.07 -1.32
CA LEU A 242 -1.53 -1.21 -1.31
C LEU A 242 -1.61 -1.74 0.12
N ASN A 243 -2.68 -2.48 0.45
CA ASN A 243 -2.78 -3.27 1.67
C ASN A 243 -3.45 -4.60 1.32
N ARG A 244 -2.72 -5.72 1.41
CA ARG A 244 -3.28 -7.07 1.24
C ARG A 244 -3.91 -7.51 2.54
N LEU A 245 -5.21 -7.76 2.52
CA LEU A 245 -5.98 -8.22 3.67
C LEU A 245 -5.80 -9.73 3.92
N PRO A 246 -6.04 -10.21 5.15
CA PRO A 246 -5.95 -11.64 5.48
C PRO A 246 -6.86 -12.55 4.65
N ASN A 247 -8.00 -12.05 4.20
CA ASN A 247 -8.94 -12.76 3.32
C ASN A 247 -8.50 -12.82 1.84
N GLY A 248 -7.34 -12.27 1.50
CA GLY A 248 -6.79 -12.24 0.15
C GLY A 248 -7.21 -11.03 -0.69
N ASN A 249 -8.13 -10.20 -0.22
CA ASN A 249 -8.52 -8.98 -0.91
C ASN A 249 -7.40 -7.94 -0.89
N THR A 250 -7.41 -7.04 -1.86
CA THR A 250 -6.43 -5.95 -1.97
C THR A 250 -7.12 -4.61 -1.87
N VAL A 251 -6.70 -3.82 -0.89
CA VAL A 251 -7.05 -2.40 -0.78
C VAL A 251 -6.01 -1.58 -1.52
N ILE A 252 -6.46 -0.65 -2.35
CA ILE A 252 -5.62 0.10 -3.30
C ILE A 252 -5.90 1.59 -3.13
N CYS A 253 -4.83 2.39 -3.06
CA CYS A 253 -4.91 3.84 -3.01
C CYS A 253 -4.61 4.50 -4.35
N PHE A 254 -5.23 5.65 -4.58
CA PHE A 254 -4.97 6.49 -5.74
C PHE A 254 -4.61 7.92 -5.32
N TYR A 255 -3.51 8.43 -5.88
CA TYR A 255 -3.12 9.83 -5.71
C TYR A 255 -4.19 10.78 -6.29
N GLN A 256 -4.83 10.39 -7.40
CA GLN A 256 -5.93 11.08 -8.03
C GLN A 256 -6.87 10.04 -8.63
N GLY A 257 -8.14 10.40 -8.81
CA GLY A 257 -9.13 9.49 -9.39
C GLY A 257 -10.54 9.84 -8.95
N SER A 258 -11.51 8.98 -9.30
CA SER A 258 -12.89 9.14 -8.83
C SER A 258 -13.05 8.76 -7.36
N HIS A 259 -12.20 7.85 -6.87
CA HIS A 259 -12.15 7.40 -5.48
C HIS A 259 -10.69 7.37 -5.01
N HIS A 260 -10.47 7.56 -3.72
CA HIS A 260 -9.14 7.55 -3.13
C HIS A 260 -8.69 6.15 -2.73
N ILE A 261 -9.66 5.30 -2.37
CA ILE A 261 -9.42 3.94 -1.91
C ILE A 261 -10.47 3.03 -2.56
N ILE A 262 -10.03 1.86 -3.00
CA ILE A 262 -10.91 0.76 -3.41
C ILE A 262 -10.46 -0.54 -2.77
N GLU A 263 -11.36 -1.52 -2.66
CA GLU A 263 -11.04 -2.91 -2.34
C GLU A 263 -11.52 -3.81 -3.48
N VAL A 264 -10.68 -4.74 -3.87
CA VAL A 264 -11.00 -5.77 -4.86
C VAL A 264 -10.64 -7.16 -4.33
N ASN A 265 -11.35 -8.17 -4.80
CA ASN A 265 -10.98 -9.56 -4.55
C ASN A 265 -10.02 -10.09 -5.64
N SER A 266 -9.66 -11.38 -5.55
CA SER A 266 -8.77 -12.05 -6.50
C SER A 266 -9.32 -12.17 -7.92
N LYS A 267 -10.63 -11.94 -8.13
CA LYS A 267 -11.29 -11.94 -9.44
C LYS A 267 -11.46 -10.53 -10.02
N ASN A 268 -10.86 -9.51 -9.40
CA ASN A 268 -11.02 -8.09 -9.74
C ASN A 268 -12.44 -7.54 -9.53
N GLU A 269 -13.27 -8.22 -8.73
CA GLU A 269 -14.59 -7.69 -8.36
C GLU A 269 -14.43 -6.56 -7.35
N LEU A 270 -15.08 -5.42 -7.62
CA LEU A 270 -15.06 -4.25 -6.75
C LEU A 270 -15.96 -4.49 -5.54
N LEU A 271 -15.36 -4.59 -4.36
CA LEU A 271 -16.10 -4.85 -3.11
C LEU A 271 -16.37 -3.58 -2.31
N TRP A 272 -15.46 -2.60 -2.37
CA TRP A 272 -15.57 -1.36 -1.63
C TRP A 272 -14.92 -0.22 -2.40
N LYS A 273 -15.51 0.96 -2.30
CA LYS A 273 -14.95 2.20 -2.81
C LYS A 273 -15.21 3.35 -1.85
N TRP A 274 -14.20 4.18 -1.67
CA TRP A 274 -14.25 5.30 -0.75
C TRP A 274 -13.61 6.55 -1.34
N ARG A 275 -14.30 7.66 -1.13
CA ARG A 275 -13.76 9.00 -1.36
C ARG A 275 -13.84 9.78 -0.06
N LEU A 276 -12.69 10.05 0.57
CA LEU A 276 -12.66 10.82 1.79
C LEU A 276 -13.12 12.26 1.53
N PRO A 277 -14.07 12.78 2.34
CA PRO A 277 -14.44 14.18 2.28
C PRO A 277 -13.22 15.07 2.55
N LYS A 278 -13.02 16.10 1.73
CA LYS A 278 -11.93 17.07 1.91
C LYS A 278 -10.49 16.54 1.79
N GLN A 279 -10.27 15.26 1.55
CA GLN A 279 -8.97 14.72 1.17
C GLN A 279 -8.74 14.92 -0.33
N HIS A 280 -7.47 15.02 -0.72
CA HIS A 280 -7.11 15.30 -2.11
C HIS A 280 -6.34 14.15 -2.74
N THR A 281 -5.43 13.50 -1.98
CA THR A 281 -4.54 12.49 -2.52
C THR A 281 -4.16 11.48 -1.44
N VAL A 282 -4.69 10.28 -1.52
CA VAL A 282 -4.31 9.21 -0.59
C VAL A 282 -3.17 8.39 -1.19
N VAL A 283 -2.05 8.34 -0.49
CA VAL A 283 -0.84 7.66 -0.98
C VAL A 283 -0.49 6.40 -0.20
N SER A 284 -1.04 6.23 0.99
CA SER A 284 -0.86 5.04 1.82
C SER A 284 -2.07 4.84 2.72
N VAL A 285 -2.44 3.59 2.97
CA VAL A 285 -3.53 3.19 3.86
C VAL A 285 -3.14 1.95 4.64
N GLN A 286 -3.64 1.84 5.86
CA GLN A 286 -3.69 0.60 6.62
C GLN A 286 -5.09 0.42 7.18
N ILE A 287 -5.72 -0.71 6.85
CA ILE A 287 -6.98 -1.13 7.48
C ILE A 287 -6.66 -1.55 8.91
N LEU A 288 -7.42 -1.03 9.88
CA LEU A 288 -7.19 -1.28 11.32
C LEU A 288 -7.98 -2.50 11.82
N ASP A 289 -9.05 -2.86 11.13
CA ASP A 289 -9.91 -4.02 11.47
C ASP A 289 -9.34 -5.36 10.98
N GLN A 290 -8.03 -5.43 10.69
CA GLN A 290 -7.37 -6.64 10.25
C GLN A 290 -6.48 -7.22 11.37
N GLU A 291 -6.45 -8.53 11.47
CA GLU A 291 -5.49 -9.21 12.35
C GLU A 291 -4.05 -9.03 11.83
N GLY A 292 -3.13 -8.85 12.76
CA GLY A 292 -1.71 -8.77 12.46
C GLY A 292 -0.97 -7.78 13.35
N ASP A 293 0.35 -7.81 13.20
CA ASP A 293 1.28 -6.94 13.92
C ASP A 293 2.19 -6.24 12.91
N SER A 294 2.05 -4.93 12.82
CA SER A 294 2.82 -4.11 11.90
C SER A 294 4.33 -4.15 12.17
N THR A 295 4.73 -4.39 13.42
CA THR A 295 6.15 -4.49 13.79
C THR A 295 6.76 -5.84 13.40
N LYS A 296 5.95 -6.90 13.31
CA LYS A 296 6.39 -8.26 12.94
C LYS A 296 6.23 -8.56 11.45
N GLY A 297 5.87 -7.57 10.64
CA GLY A 297 5.69 -7.74 9.19
C GLY A 297 4.51 -8.64 8.81
N THR A 298 3.52 -8.81 9.70
CA THR A 298 2.31 -9.59 9.40
C THR A 298 1.20 -8.75 8.81
N ILE A 299 1.26 -7.43 8.94
CA ILE A 299 0.47 -6.48 8.16
C ILE A 299 1.18 -6.24 6.82
N LEU A 300 0.51 -6.58 5.73
CA LEU A 300 1.07 -6.52 4.37
C LEU A 300 0.59 -5.24 3.67
N LYS A 301 1.47 -4.25 3.62
CA LYS A 301 1.20 -2.96 2.97
C LYS A 301 2.46 -2.29 2.40
#